data_0d2eeef9a0a3dac7569e72324a485e05
#
_entry.id   0d2eeef9a0a3dac7569e72324a485e05
#
_cell.length_a   1.000
_cell.length_b   1.000
_cell.length_c   1.000
_cell.angle_alpha   90.00
_cell.angle_beta   90.00
_cell.angle_gamma   90.00
#
_symmetry.space_group_name_H-M   'P 1'
#
loop_
_entity.id
_entity.type
_entity.pdbx_description
1 polymer ?
#
loop_
_entity_poly.entity_id
_entity_poly.type
_entity_poly.pdbx_seq_one_letter_code
_entity_poly.pdbx_strand_id
1 'polypeptide(L)'
;MKTYEELLFDIEDDMELMGSSHIIYVREENGIPTDYDYLPSDFYTISRTLKDLQDELHQRILFEKASDFSAEHNKNGQKLAVIFPGIGYTADKPLLYYSSRLARQYNYQIQTVSYHSLPENVKGDPAKMKQAFDIAFRQTEQFLQEIDWNSYGNILFISKSIGTVIASAYASRHDLTVKSILFTPLAETFDFSLPGSIAFHGTADPWAETNSICALAEQKEIPLFLTKNANHSLETGDIQRDIFNLKTTLKYVEDFIQK
;
A
#
# COMPACT_ATOMS: atom_id res chain seq x y z
N MET A 1 1.91 1.66 -28.73
CA MET A 1 2.32 2.18 -27.41
C MET A 1 3.13 1.07 -26.76
N LYS A 2 4.32 1.34 -26.27
CA LYS A 2 5.13 0.34 -25.56
C LYS A 2 4.44 -0.05 -24.25
N THR A 3 4.59 -1.30 -23.82
CA THR A 3 4.20 -1.73 -22.48
C THR A 3 5.18 -1.16 -21.43
N TYR A 4 4.84 -1.24 -20.16
CA TYR A 4 5.77 -0.83 -19.09
C TYR A 4 7.05 -1.66 -19.08
N GLU A 5 6.94 -2.96 -19.34
CA GLU A 5 8.08 -3.87 -19.44
C GLU A 5 9.00 -3.52 -20.61
N GLU A 6 8.43 -3.23 -21.77
CA GLU A 6 9.21 -2.80 -22.95
C GLU A 6 9.92 -1.48 -22.71
N LEU A 7 9.25 -0.52 -22.04
CA LEU A 7 9.84 0.77 -21.71
C LEU A 7 10.92 0.63 -20.63
N LEU A 8 10.71 -0.24 -19.65
CA LEU A 8 11.69 -0.54 -18.61
C LEU A 8 12.95 -1.17 -19.20
N PHE A 9 12.81 -2.10 -20.12
CA PHE A 9 13.94 -2.75 -20.80
C PHE A 9 14.81 -1.72 -21.53
N ASP A 10 14.18 -0.80 -22.31
CA ASP A 10 14.92 0.26 -23.01
C ASP A 10 15.69 1.16 -22.06
N ILE A 11 15.10 1.52 -20.91
CA ILE A 11 15.75 2.36 -19.89
C ILE A 11 16.93 1.66 -19.25
N GLU A 12 16.83 0.36 -18.97
CA GLU A 12 17.93 -0.42 -18.37
C GLU A 12 19.14 -0.46 -19.31
N ASP A 13 18.92 -0.70 -20.61
CA ASP A 13 19.96 -0.64 -21.63
C ASP A 13 20.61 0.76 -21.71
N ASP A 14 19.82 1.83 -21.68
CA ASP A 14 20.31 3.21 -21.71
C ASP A 14 21.06 3.60 -20.44
N MET A 15 20.66 3.07 -19.26
CA MET A 15 21.38 3.28 -18.01
C MET A 15 22.77 2.64 -18.00
N GLU A 16 22.95 1.50 -18.65
CA GLU A 16 24.27 0.86 -18.85
C GLU A 16 25.17 1.72 -19.73
N LEU A 17 24.62 2.37 -20.76
CA LEU A 17 25.37 3.17 -21.72
C LEU A 17 25.68 4.58 -21.20
N MET A 18 24.74 5.24 -20.53
CA MET A 18 24.79 6.67 -20.23
C MET A 18 24.81 7.00 -18.74
N GLY A 19 24.53 6.03 -17.89
CA GLY A 19 24.46 6.19 -16.44
C GLY A 19 23.10 6.64 -15.91
N SER A 20 22.81 6.23 -14.70
CA SER A 20 21.49 6.38 -14.05
C SER A 20 21.02 7.81 -13.83
N SER A 21 21.93 8.78 -13.80
CA SER A 21 21.63 10.22 -13.61
C SER A 21 21.43 10.98 -14.91
N HIS A 22 21.47 10.31 -16.07
CA HIS A 22 21.23 10.97 -17.35
C HIS A 22 19.83 11.57 -17.41
N ILE A 23 19.72 12.83 -17.87
CA ILE A 23 18.44 13.54 -17.96
C ILE A 23 17.75 13.18 -19.26
N ILE A 24 16.51 12.80 -19.15
CA ILE A 24 15.59 12.48 -20.24
C ILE A 24 14.34 13.35 -20.16
N TYR A 25 13.60 13.41 -21.25
CA TYR A 25 12.32 14.08 -21.36
C TYR A 25 11.24 13.03 -21.57
N VAL A 26 10.29 12.93 -20.62
CA VAL A 26 9.27 11.87 -20.60
C VAL A 26 7.98 12.39 -21.20
N ARG A 27 7.41 11.64 -22.14
CA ARG A 27 6.03 11.83 -22.59
C ARG A 27 5.10 11.09 -21.65
N GLU A 28 4.05 11.80 -21.21
CA GLU A 28 3.02 11.22 -20.37
C GLU A 28 1.63 11.41 -21.01
N GLU A 29 0.81 10.37 -20.93
CA GLU A 29 -0.61 10.42 -21.24
C GLU A 29 -1.41 10.12 -19.97
N ASN A 30 -2.19 11.11 -19.49
CA ASN A 30 -2.92 11.02 -18.23
C ASN A 30 -2.05 10.71 -16.99
N GLY A 31 -0.81 11.23 -16.97
CA GLY A 31 0.16 11.00 -15.90
C GLY A 31 0.84 9.62 -15.98
N ILE A 32 0.77 8.96 -17.12
CA ILE A 32 1.37 7.65 -17.37
C ILE A 32 2.51 7.82 -18.37
N PRO A 33 3.76 7.43 -18.03
CA PRO A 33 4.87 7.40 -18.97
C PRO A 33 4.57 6.52 -20.18
N THR A 34 4.74 7.04 -21.39
CA THR A 34 4.48 6.32 -22.65
C THR A 34 5.69 6.26 -23.56
N ASP A 35 6.64 7.17 -23.37
CA ASP A 35 7.87 7.25 -24.17
C ASP A 35 8.84 8.26 -23.53
N TYR A 36 10.12 8.27 -23.96
CA TYR A 36 11.09 9.28 -23.54
C TYR A 36 12.05 9.62 -24.69
N ASP A 37 12.74 10.79 -24.57
CA ASP A 37 13.76 11.26 -25.50
C ASP A 37 14.86 12.01 -24.73
N TYR A 38 16.03 12.17 -25.36
CA TYR A 38 17.19 12.89 -24.83
C TYR A 38 17.18 14.38 -25.17
N LEU A 39 16.30 14.79 -26.06
CA LEU A 39 16.17 16.18 -26.52
C LEU A 39 14.79 16.73 -26.15
N PRO A 40 14.72 17.98 -25.62
CA PRO A 40 13.43 18.60 -25.35
C PRO A 40 12.63 18.75 -26.64
N SER A 41 11.37 18.37 -26.59
CA SER A 41 10.40 18.58 -27.65
C SER A 41 9.06 19.03 -27.09
N ASP A 42 8.20 19.62 -27.90
CA ASP A 42 6.86 20.05 -27.51
C ASP A 42 5.93 18.86 -27.12
N PHE A 43 6.38 17.65 -27.41
CA PHE A 43 5.65 16.42 -27.07
C PHE A 43 6.00 15.84 -25.70
N TYR A 44 7.08 16.30 -25.04
CA TYR A 44 7.56 15.80 -23.76
C TYR A 44 7.30 16.82 -22.67
N THR A 45 6.62 16.40 -21.63
CA THR A 45 6.10 17.31 -20.59
C THR A 45 7.02 17.47 -19.38
N ILE A 46 7.88 16.50 -19.08
CA ILE A 46 8.65 16.46 -17.84
C ILE A 46 10.08 16.01 -18.12
N SER A 47 11.10 16.74 -17.58
CA SER A 47 12.47 16.22 -17.53
C SER A 47 12.66 15.38 -16.26
N ARG A 48 13.27 14.21 -16.40
CA ARG A 48 13.57 13.26 -15.31
C ARG A 48 14.96 12.68 -15.50
N THR A 49 15.45 11.93 -14.52
CA THR A 49 16.58 11.02 -14.74
C THR A 49 16.08 9.67 -15.23
N LEU A 50 16.94 8.91 -15.90
CA LEU A 50 16.65 7.52 -16.27
C LEU A 50 16.26 6.70 -15.03
N LYS A 51 16.94 6.92 -13.91
CA LYS A 51 16.64 6.24 -12.63
C LYS A 51 15.24 6.56 -12.10
N ASP A 52 14.81 7.81 -12.14
CA ASP A 52 13.47 8.19 -11.67
C ASP A 52 12.38 7.50 -12.48
N LEU A 53 12.57 7.39 -13.82
CA LEU A 53 11.61 6.72 -14.68
C LEU A 53 11.63 5.20 -14.47
N GLN A 54 12.81 4.59 -14.31
CA GLN A 54 12.94 3.16 -13.96
C GLN A 54 12.17 2.83 -12.69
N ASP A 55 12.37 3.61 -11.62
CA ASP A 55 11.72 3.39 -10.33
C ASP A 55 10.20 3.50 -10.45
N GLU A 56 9.69 4.47 -11.21
CA GLU A 56 8.26 4.62 -11.44
C GLU A 56 7.67 3.43 -12.22
N LEU A 57 8.31 3.00 -13.30
CA LEU A 57 7.83 1.87 -14.10
C LEU A 57 7.84 0.58 -13.30
N HIS A 58 8.88 0.36 -12.50
CA HIS A 58 8.94 -0.80 -11.61
C HIS A 58 7.76 -0.82 -10.62
N GLN A 59 7.47 0.31 -9.96
CA GLN A 59 6.33 0.42 -9.05
C GLN A 59 4.99 0.20 -9.76
N ARG A 60 4.85 0.66 -11.01
CA ARG A 60 3.63 0.43 -11.80
C ARG A 60 3.43 -1.04 -12.17
N ILE A 61 4.48 -1.73 -12.59
CA ILE A 61 4.45 -3.18 -12.87
C ILE A 61 4.04 -3.96 -11.60
N LEU A 62 4.65 -3.64 -10.46
CA LEU A 62 4.27 -4.26 -9.18
C LEU A 62 2.82 -3.97 -8.80
N PHE A 63 2.36 -2.72 -9.02
CA PHE A 63 0.97 -2.35 -8.74
C PHE A 63 -0.02 -3.11 -9.63
N GLU A 64 0.28 -3.30 -10.90
CA GLU A 64 -0.57 -4.10 -11.80
C GLU A 64 -0.62 -5.56 -11.35
N LYS A 65 0.53 -6.18 -11.08
CA LYS A 65 0.59 -7.55 -10.54
C LYS A 65 -0.21 -7.71 -9.26
N ALA A 66 -0.05 -6.77 -8.30
CA ALA A 66 -0.79 -6.79 -7.05
C ALA A 66 -2.30 -6.58 -7.26
N SER A 67 -2.67 -5.71 -8.21
CA SER A 67 -4.07 -5.40 -8.52
C SER A 67 -4.79 -6.57 -9.20
N ASP A 68 -4.10 -7.30 -10.07
CA ASP A 68 -4.64 -8.46 -10.78
C ASP A 68 -4.69 -9.73 -9.91
N PHE A 69 -4.12 -9.65 -8.70
CA PHE A 69 -4.19 -10.73 -7.74
C PHE A 69 -5.65 -11.01 -7.36
N SER A 70 -6.13 -12.18 -7.72
CA SER A 70 -7.47 -12.65 -7.34
C SER A 70 -7.37 -14.00 -6.66
N ALA A 71 -8.16 -14.18 -5.62
CA ALA A 71 -8.40 -15.52 -5.10
C ALA A 71 -9.18 -16.30 -6.17
N GLU A 72 -8.70 -17.47 -6.57
CA GLU A 72 -9.44 -18.35 -7.47
C GLU A 72 -10.75 -18.89 -6.86
N HIS A 73 -11.08 -18.45 -5.65
CA HIS A 73 -12.21 -18.89 -4.85
C HIS A 73 -13.46 -18.05 -5.17
N ASN A 74 -14.47 -18.74 -5.67
CA ASN A 74 -15.86 -18.28 -5.80
C ASN A 74 -16.07 -16.89 -6.45
N LYS A 75 -15.79 -16.75 -7.75
CA LYS A 75 -15.98 -15.51 -8.54
C LYS A 75 -17.38 -14.85 -8.43
N ASN A 76 -18.37 -15.56 -7.92
CA ASN A 76 -19.75 -15.09 -7.68
C ASN A 76 -20.03 -14.80 -6.19
N GLY A 77 -19.05 -14.91 -5.31
CA GLY A 77 -19.20 -14.67 -3.88
C GLY A 77 -19.43 -13.21 -3.52
N GLN A 78 -19.90 -12.98 -2.31
CA GLN A 78 -19.99 -11.64 -1.74
C GLN A 78 -18.59 -11.05 -1.58
N LYS A 79 -18.52 -9.71 -1.43
CA LYS A 79 -17.26 -8.99 -1.19
C LYS A 79 -17.20 -8.53 0.26
N LEU A 80 -16.10 -8.80 0.96
CA LEU A 80 -15.87 -8.38 2.33
C LEU A 80 -14.61 -7.53 2.45
N ALA A 81 -14.72 -6.35 3.06
CA ALA A 81 -13.57 -5.57 3.49
C ALA A 81 -13.50 -5.56 5.03
N VAL A 82 -12.35 -5.89 5.58
CA VAL A 82 -12.07 -5.82 7.01
C VAL A 82 -11.08 -4.69 7.28
N ILE A 83 -11.45 -3.80 8.20
CA ILE A 83 -10.65 -2.64 8.59
C ILE A 83 -9.89 -2.97 9.87
N PHE A 84 -8.56 -2.83 9.85
CA PHE A 84 -7.67 -3.04 10.98
C PHE A 84 -7.02 -1.71 11.39
N PRO A 85 -7.54 -1.02 12.40
CA PRO A 85 -7.00 0.25 12.85
C PRO A 85 -5.60 0.14 13.48
N GLY A 86 -4.94 1.29 13.64
CA GLY A 86 -3.73 1.42 14.46
C GLY A 86 -4.03 1.81 15.91
N ILE A 87 -3.00 1.80 16.75
CA ILE A 87 -3.09 2.41 18.09
C ILE A 87 -3.19 3.92 17.92
N GLY A 88 -4.30 4.52 18.38
CA GLY A 88 -4.57 5.96 18.25
C GLY A 88 -4.94 6.44 16.84
N TYR A 89 -5.00 5.53 15.87
CA TYR A 89 -5.52 5.80 14.52
C TYR A 89 -6.76 4.94 14.27
N THR A 90 -7.91 5.45 14.68
CA THR A 90 -9.21 4.76 14.58
C THR A 90 -9.71 4.67 13.14
N ALA A 91 -10.75 3.88 12.91
CA ALA A 91 -11.38 3.73 11.59
C ALA A 91 -12.05 5.03 11.08
N ASP A 92 -12.30 5.99 11.97
CA ASP A 92 -12.87 7.31 11.62
C ASP A 92 -11.82 8.32 11.10
N LYS A 93 -10.53 7.97 11.18
CA LYS A 93 -9.44 8.79 10.63
C LYS A 93 -9.39 8.69 9.10
N PRO A 94 -8.93 9.76 8.40
CA PRO A 94 -9.11 9.94 6.97
C PRO A 94 -8.73 8.73 6.09
N LEU A 95 -7.56 8.13 6.28
CA LEU A 95 -7.11 7.02 5.44
C LEU A 95 -8.07 5.83 5.52
N LEU A 96 -8.43 5.39 6.72
CA LEU A 96 -9.31 4.25 6.92
C LEU A 96 -10.77 4.59 6.59
N TYR A 97 -11.22 5.78 7.02
CA TYR A 97 -12.59 6.24 6.76
C TYR A 97 -12.90 6.27 5.26
N TYR A 98 -12.09 6.99 4.47
CA TYR A 98 -12.37 7.13 3.04
C TYR A 98 -12.12 5.82 2.27
N SER A 99 -11.11 5.03 2.64
CA SER A 99 -10.88 3.72 2.02
C SER A 99 -12.06 2.76 2.27
N SER A 100 -12.64 2.75 3.48
CA SER A 100 -13.84 1.96 3.77
C SER A 100 -15.06 2.44 2.97
N ARG A 101 -15.19 3.75 2.75
CA ARG A 101 -16.26 4.34 1.92
C ARG A 101 -16.08 3.94 0.45
N LEU A 102 -14.85 3.96 -0.07
CA LEU A 102 -14.54 3.47 -1.42
C LEU A 102 -14.88 1.99 -1.54
N ALA A 103 -14.41 1.13 -0.63
CA ALA A 103 -14.75 -0.29 -0.65
C ALA A 103 -16.27 -0.52 -0.67
N ARG A 104 -17.04 0.26 0.10
CA ARG A 104 -18.52 0.19 0.08
C ARG A 104 -19.12 0.59 -1.26
N GLN A 105 -18.55 1.58 -1.97
CA GLN A 105 -19.00 1.97 -3.33
C GLN A 105 -18.82 0.82 -4.34
N TYR A 106 -17.80 -0.04 -4.12
CA TYR A 106 -17.53 -1.23 -4.93
C TYR A 106 -18.15 -2.51 -4.36
N ASN A 107 -19.24 -2.35 -3.57
CA ASN A 107 -20.10 -3.41 -3.04
C ASN A 107 -19.44 -4.34 -2.00
N TYR A 108 -18.37 -3.88 -1.32
CA TYR A 108 -17.85 -4.61 -0.18
C TYR A 108 -18.74 -4.39 1.06
N GLN A 109 -19.06 -5.46 1.75
CA GLN A 109 -19.50 -5.41 3.13
C GLN A 109 -18.33 -4.97 4.01
N ILE A 110 -18.59 -4.13 5.02
CA ILE A 110 -17.50 -3.59 5.85
C ILE A 110 -17.62 -4.17 7.25
N GLN A 111 -16.54 -4.78 7.72
CA GLN A 111 -16.30 -5.13 9.11
C GLN A 111 -15.15 -4.27 9.64
N THR A 112 -15.26 -3.82 10.89
CA THR A 112 -14.19 -3.01 11.51
C THR A 112 -13.80 -3.63 12.83
N VAL A 113 -12.54 -4.06 12.92
CA VAL A 113 -11.96 -4.55 14.17
C VAL A 113 -11.76 -3.39 15.14
N SER A 114 -12.02 -3.60 16.40
CA SER A 114 -11.71 -2.63 17.46
C SER A 114 -10.91 -3.28 18.58
N TYR A 115 -9.96 -2.51 19.12
CA TYR A 115 -9.08 -2.98 20.18
C TYR A 115 -9.35 -2.22 21.47
N HIS A 116 -9.32 -2.94 22.56
CA HIS A 116 -9.57 -2.39 23.91
C HIS A 116 -8.42 -2.76 24.84
N SER A 117 -8.19 -1.92 25.83
CA SER A 117 -7.21 -2.19 26.90
C SER A 117 -5.79 -2.47 26.39
N LEU A 118 -5.39 -1.78 25.33
CA LEU A 118 -4.01 -1.83 24.86
C LEU A 118 -3.09 -1.05 25.81
N PRO A 119 -1.81 -1.46 25.98
CA PRO A 119 -0.85 -0.74 26.78
C PRO A 119 -0.61 0.67 26.21
N GLU A 120 -0.42 1.63 27.10
CA GLU A 120 -0.05 3.01 26.74
C GLU A 120 1.46 3.16 26.53
N ASN A 121 1.85 4.20 25.78
CA ASN A 121 3.25 4.56 25.55
C ASN A 121 4.09 3.39 24.99
N VAL A 122 3.57 2.76 23.96
CA VAL A 122 4.21 1.59 23.31
C VAL A 122 5.40 1.97 22.43
N LYS A 123 5.53 3.23 22.00
CA LYS A 123 6.60 3.69 21.11
C LYS A 123 7.95 3.56 21.80
N GLY A 124 8.89 2.87 21.12
CA GLY A 124 10.24 2.65 21.66
C GLY A 124 10.33 1.57 22.74
N ASP A 125 9.23 0.87 23.03
CA ASP A 125 9.18 -0.25 23.99
C ASP A 125 8.72 -1.54 23.28
N PRO A 126 9.67 -2.40 22.82
CA PRO A 126 9.33 -3.63 22.09
C PRO A 126 8.45 -4.60 22.92
N ALA A 127 8.63 -4.63 24.25
CA ALA A 127 7.85 -5.53 25.10
C ALA A 127 6.37 -5.08 25.16
N LYS A 128 6.13 -3.77 25.33
CA LYS A 128 4.77 -3.21 25.28
C LYS A 128 4.16 -3.33 23.88
N MET A 129 4.96 -3.16 22.81
CA MET A 129 4.46 -3.34 21.44
C MET A 129 4.02 -4.78 21.21
N LYS A 130 4.83 -5.76 21.66
CA LYS A 130 4.45 -7.17 21.62
C LYS A 130 3.18 -7.44 22.43
N GLN A 131 3.06 -6.90 23.64
CA GLN A 131 1.86 -7.02 24.45
C GLN A 131 0.63 -6.42 23.76
N ALA A 132 0.78 -5.25 23.12
CA ALA A 132 -0.29 -4.62 22.34
C ALA A 132 -0.73 -5.52 21.18
N PHE A 133 0.23 -6.10 20.44
CA PHE A 133 -0.06 -7.05 19.38
C PHE A 133 -0.81 -8.28 19.91
N ASP A 134 -0.31 -8.93 20.99
CA ASP A 134 -0.91 -10.16 21.54
C ASP A 134 -2.36 -9.93 21.99
N ILE A 135 -2.66 -8.75 22.59
CA ILE A 135 -4.02 -8.37 23.00
C ILE A 135 -4.91 -8.11 21.78
N ALA A 136 -4.45 -7.26 20.86
CA ALA A 136 -5.22 -6.87 19.68
C ALA A 136 -5.47 -8.06 18.75
N PHE A 137 -4.48 -8.92 18.56
CA PHE A 137 -4.61 -10.12 17.74
C PHE A 137 -5.66 -11.10 18.32
N ARG A 138 -5.64 -11.33 19.63
CA ARG A 138 -6.65 -12.17 20.29
C ARG A 138 -8.06 -11.60 20.16
N GLN A 139 -8.22 -10.29 20.30
CA GLN A 139 -9.52 -9.62 20.10
C GLN A 139 -9.96 -9.70 18.63
N THR A 140 -9.03 -9.63 17.68
CA THR A 140 -9.30 -9.85 16.26
C THR A 140 -9.81 -11.27 16.01
N GLU A 141 -9.15 -12.29 16.57
CA GLU A 141 -9.59 -13.69 16.48
C GLU A 141 -11.03 -13.86 16.98
N GLN A 142 -11.34 -13.27 18.14
CA GLN A 142 -12.69 -13.33 18.72
C GLN A 142 -13.73 -12.59 17.87
N PHE A 143 -13.36 -11.44 17.30
CA PHE A 143 -14.27 -10.64 16.50
C PHE A 143 -14.61 -11.28 15.15
N LEU A 144 -13.62 -11.94 14.52
CA LEU A 144 -13.75 -12.50 13.18
C LEU A 144 -14.15 -14.01 13.19
N GLN A 145 -14.28 -14.64 14.37
CA GLN A 145 -14.51 -16.09 14.49
C GLN A 145 -15.80 -16.60 13.83
N GLU A 146 -16.82 -15.74 13.74
CA GLU A 146 -18.13 -16.09 13.16
C GLU A 146 -18.20 -15.86 11.64
N ILE A 147 -17.12 -15.38 11.02
CA ILE A 147 -17.11 -15.12 9.58
C ILE A 147 -16.86 -16.43 8.83
N ASP A 148 -17.81 -16.82 8.00
CA ASP A 148 -17.60 -17.86 6.99
C ASP A 148 -16.85 -17.30 5.80
N TRP A 149 -15.52 -17.39 5.85
CA TRP A 149 -14.62 -16.85 4.80
C TRP A 149 -14.90 -17.45 3.42
N ASN A 150 -15.37 -18.70 3.35
CA ASN A 150 -15.67 -19.37 2.09
C ASN A 150 -16.90 -18.79 1.35
N SER A 151 -17.73 -18.02 2.05
CA SER A 151 -18.88 -17.34 1.44
C SER A 151 -18.48 -16.09 0.61
N TYR A 152 -17.23 -15.62 0.78
CA TYR A 152 -16.73 -14.42 0.10
C TYR A 152 -15.82 -14.78 -1.07
N GLY A 153 -16.10 -14.19 -2.23
CA GLY A 153 -15.24 -14.33 -3.43
C GLY A 153 -14.10 -13.32 -3.48
N ASN A 154 -14.27 -12.19 -2.81
CA ASN A 154 -13.25 -11.14 -2.72
C ASN A 154 -13.12 -10.67 -1.27
N ILE A 155 -11.94 -10.83 -0.71
CA ILE A 155 -11.61 -10.38 0.65
C ILE A 155 -10.55 -9.29 0.54
N LEU A 156 -10.85 -8.12 1.15
CA LEU A 156 -9.97 -6.96 1.17
C LEU A 156 -9.64 -6.60 2.63
N PHE A 157 -8.37 -6.57 2.98
CA PHE A 157 -7.92 -6.05 4.27
C PHE A 157 -7.39 -4.63 4.11
N ILE A 158 -7.92 -3.69 4.88
CA ILE A 158 -7.49 -2.29 4.90
C ILE A 158 -6.93 -2.01 6.30
N SER A 159 -5.65 -1.78 6.38
CA SER A 159 -4.93 -1.81 7.66
C SER A 159 -3.99 -0.62 7.86
N LYS A 160 -3.73 -0.26 9.11
CA LYS A 160 -2.89 0.89 9.48
C LYS A 160 -1.97 0.56 10.65
N SER A 161 -0.65 0.86 10.51
CA SER A 161 0.31 0.73 11.62
C SER A 161 0.35 -0.71 12.17
N ILE A 162 0.21 -0.91 13.49
CA ILE A 162 0.11 -2.25 14.09
C ILE A 162 -1.01 -3.09 13.47
N GLY A 163 -2.08 -2.45 12.98
CA GLY A 163 -3.15 -3.14 12.26
C GLY A 163 -2.67 -3.85 11.01
N THR A 164 -1.55 -3.40 10.38
CA THR A 164 -0.95 -4.09 9.23
C THR A 164 -0.31 -5.42 9.64
N VAL A 165 0.35 -5.44 10.79
CA VAL A 165 0.93 -6.67 11.37
C VAL A 165 -0.17 -7.64 11.75
N ILE A 166 -1.23 -7.15 12.42
CA ILE A 166 -2.37 -7.97 12.87
C ILE A 166 -3.10 -8.57 11.67
N ALA A 167 -3.40 -7.77 10.65
CA ALA A 167 -4.08 -8.22 9.43
C ALA A 167 -3.28 -9.30 8.70
N SER A 168 -1.97 -9.08 8.53
CA SER A 168 -1.07 -10.03 7.85
C SER A 168 -0.90 -11.33 8.64
N ALA A 169 -0.74 -11.23 9.95
CA ALA A 169 -0.67 -12.39 10.85
C ALA A 169 -1.98 -13.19 10.83
N TYR A 170 -3.13 -12.51 10.82
CA TYR A 170 -4.45 -13.15 10.76
C TYR A 170 -4.65 -13.88 9.43
N ALA A 171 -4.38 -13.21 8.30
CA ALA A 171 -4.48 -13.83 6.98
C ALA A 171 -3.59 -15.08 6.87
N SER A 172 -2.34 -14.98 7.33
CA SER A 172 -1.38 -16.09 7.34
C SER A 172 -1.84 -17.25 8.22
N ARG A 173 -2.34 -16.97 9.43
CA ARG A 173 -2.77 -17.99 10.37
C ARG A 173 -3.98 -18.79 9.90
N HIS A 174 -4.89 -18.14 9.17
CA HIS A 174 -6.12 -18.74 8.66
C HIS A 174 -6.04 -19.15 7.18
N ASP A 175 -4.84 -19.10 6.60
CA ASP A 175 -4.58 -19.43 5.19
C ASP A 175 -5.54 -18.70 4.23
N LEU A 176 -5.78 -17.41 4.51
CA LEU A 176 -6.70 -16.60 3.72
C LEU A 176 -5.99 -15.97 2.53
N THR A 177 -6.59 -16.09 1.37
CA THR A 177 -6.19 -15.35 0.18
C THR A 177 -6.91 -14.01 0.16
N VAL A 178 -6.17 -12.91 0.40
CA VAL A 178 -6.73 -11.57 0.55
C VAL A 178 -5.97 -10.56 -0.28
N LYS A 179 -6.65 -9.53 -0.77
CA LYS A 179 -6.01 -8.27 -1.20
C LYS A 179 -5.79 -7.39 0.03
N SER A 180 -4.66 -6.67 0.09
CA SER A 180 -4.34 -5.86 1.26
C SER A 180 -3.89 -4.44 0.91
N ILE A 181 -4.41 -3.48 1.65
CA ILE A 181 -3.97 -2.08 1.63
C ILE A 181 -3.28 -1.80 2.97
N LEU A 182 -1.98 -1.50 2.90
CA LEU A 182 -1.11 -1.36 4.05
C LEU A 182 -0.71 0.12 4.23
N PHE A 183 -1.38 0.83 5.13
CA PHE A 183 -1.02 2.21 5.46
C PHE A 183 0.05 2.25 6.55
N THR A 184 1.19 2.85 6.26
CA THR A 184 2.36 2.97 7.12
C THR A 184 2.66 1.66 7.87
N PRO A 185 3.01 0.59 7.11
CA PRO A 185 3.31 -0.70 7.70
C PRO A 185 4.52 -0.60 8.63
N LEU A 186 4.54 -1.43 9.65
CA LEU A 186 5.70 -1.69 10.49
C LEU A 186 6.56 -2.80 9.85
N ALA A 187 7.83 -2.89 10.24
CA ALA A 187 8.74 -3.89 9.68
C ALA A 187 8.22 -5.33 9.85
N GLU A 188 7.60 -5.62 10.98
CA GLU A 188 7.03 -6.93 11.31
C GLU A 188 5.87 -7.36 10.39
N THR A 189 5.28 -6.40 9.65
CA THR A 189 4.26 -6.70 8.62
C THR A 189 4.83 -7.59 7.52
N PHE A 190 6.10 -7.38 7.17
CA PHE A 190 6.79 -8.07 6.10
C PHE A 190 7.33 -9.45 6.48
N ASP A 191 7.17 -9.89 7.74
CA ASP A 191 7.45 -11.26 8.16
C ASP A 191 6.48 -12.29 7.55
N PHE A 192 5.33 -11.80 7.04
CA PHE A 192 4.30 -12.62 6.43
C PHE A 192 4.38 -12.61 4.90
N SER A 193 3.70 -13.60 4.27
CA SER A 193 3.44 -13.58 2.83
C SER A 193 2.32 -12.58 2.55
N LEU A 194 2.53 -11.69 1.58
CA LEU A 194 1.63 -10.56 1.30
C LEU A 194 1.31 -10.43 -0.20
N PRO A 195 0.99 -11.54 -0.91
CA PRO A 195 0.60 -11.42 -2.30
C PRO A 195 -0.66 -10.54 -2.42
N GLY A 196 -0.77 -9.78 -3.51
CA GLY A 196 -1.90 -8.88 -3.71
C GLY A 196 -1.97 -7.73 -2.70
N SER A 197 -0.83 -7.21 -2.24
CA SER A 197 -0.76 -6.07 -1.33
C SER A 197 -0.22 -4.83 -2.02
N ILE A 198 -0.70 -3.64 -1.57
CA ILE A 198 -0.10 -2.34 -1.85
C ILE A 198 0.22 -1.64 -0.53
N ALA A 199 1.29 -0.83 -0.50
CA ALA A 199 1.72 -0.15 0.72
C ALA A 199 1.93 1.34 0.50
N PHE A 200 1.68 2.13 1.56
CA PHE A 200 1.88 3.58 1.60
C PHE A 200 2.72 3.94 2.81
N HIS A 201 3.76 4.76 2.63
CA HIS A 201 4.67 5.14 3.71
C HIS A 201 5.05 6.63 3.64
N GLY A 202 5.21 7.26 4.80
CA GLY A 202 5.64 8.65 4.90
C GLY A 202 7.15 8.74 5.14
N THR A 203 7.87 9.56 4.35
CA THR A 203 9.34 9.61 4.46
C THR A 203 9.88 10.27 5.74
N ALA A 204 9.02 10.88 6.55
CA ALA A 204 9.33 11.40 7.89
C ALA A 204 8.60 10.61 9.00
N ASP A 205 8.30 9.34 8.74
CA ASP A 205 7.63 8.47 9.70
C ASP A 205 8.57 8.14 10.88
N PRO A 206 8.22 8.53 12.12
CA PRO A 206 9.08 8.28 13.27
C PRO A 206 8.92 6.87 13.89
N TRP A 207 8.04 6.02 13.33
CA TRP A 207 7.78 4.66 13.82
C TRP A 207 8.50 3.58 13.01
N ALA A 208 8.75 3.86 11.72
CA ALA A 208 9.40 2.91 10.83
C ALA A 208 10.38 3.66 9.92
N GLU A 209 11.63 3.22 9.89
CA GLU A 209 12.68 3.84 9.11
C GLU A 209 12.43 3.57 7.61
N THR A 210 12.43 4.64 6.81
CA THR A 210 12.01 4.61 5.40
C THR A 210 12.83 3.63 4.56
N ASN A 211 14.18 3.64 4.69
CA ASN A 211 15.01 2.74 3.88
C ASN A 211 14.76 1.27 4.23
N SER A 212 14.51 0.96 5.50
CA SER A 212 14.14 -0.39 5.92
C SER A 212 12.81 -0.83 5.31
N ILE A 213 11.80 0.05 5.31
CA ILE A 213 10.49 -0.26 4.71
C ILE A 213 10.61 -0.41 3.20
N CYS A 214 11.41 0.43 2.53
CA CYS A 214 11.68 0.30 1.09
C CYS A 214 12.31 -1.05 0.76
N ALA A 215 13.37 -1.43 1.47
CA ALA A 215 14.06 -2.70 1.24
C ALA A 215 13.15 -3.93 1.49
N LEU A 216 12.33 -3.88 2.53
CA LEU A 216 11.37 -4.96 2.83
C LEU A 216 10.26 -5.06 1.78
N ALA A 217 9.73 -3.93 1.32
CA ALA A 217 8.72 -3.89 0.27
C ALA A 217 9.27 -4.40 -1.07
N GLU A 218 10.50 -4.00 -1.43
CA GLU A 218 11.21 -4.49 -2.60
C GLU A 218 11.42 -6.01 -2.53
N GLN A 219 11.94 -6.52 -1.42
CA GLN A 219 12.15 -7.96 -1.20
C GLN A 219 10.86 -8.78 -1.35
N LYS A 220 9.73 -8.19 -1.00
CA LYS A 220 8.39 -8.84 -1.08
C LYS A 220 7.64 -8.52 -2.37
N GLU A 221 8.24 -7.78 -3.29
CA GLU A 221 7.61 -7.31 -4.54
C GLU A 221 6.28 -6.56 -4.29
N ILE A 222 6.22 -5.77 -3.19
CA ILE A 222 5.05 -4.97 -2.83
C ILE A 222 5.23 -3.56 -3.37
N PRO A 223 4.31 -3.04 -4.20
CA PRO A 223 4.35 -1.65 -4.63
C PRO A 223 4.22 -0.72 -3.41
N LEU A 224 5.21 0.16 -3.24
CA LEU A 224 5.32 1.08 -2.11
C LEU A 224 5.24 2.53 -2.59
N PHE A 225 4.20 3.24 -2.16
CA PHE A 225 3.98 4.64 -2.48
C PHE A 225 4.48 5.54 -1.35
N LEU A 226 5.51 6.34 -1.63
CA LEU A 226 6.11 7.24 -0.66
C LEU A 226 5.46 8.61 -0.67
N THR A 227 5.06 9.11 0.51
CA THR A 227 4.63 10.50 0.69
C THR A 227 5.76 11.31 1.32
N LYS A 228 6.35 12.21 0.52
CA LYS A 228 7.52 13.02 0.94
C LYS A 228 7.19 13.89 2.15
N ASN A 229 8.09 13.89 3.15
CA ASN A 229 7.99 14.64 4.39
C ASN A 229 6.75 14.34 5.25
N ALA A 230 6.01 13.27 4.95
CA ALA A 230 4.86 12.88 5.72
C ALA A 230 5.24 11.99 6.91
N ASN A 231 4.51 12.15 7.98
CA ASN A 231 4.64 11.38 9.22
C ASN A 231 3.90 10.03 9.14
N HIS A 232 3.78 9.36 10.29
CA HIS A 232 3.06 8.08 10.42
C HIS A 232 1.56 8.14 10.06
N SER A 233 0.95 9.31 9.94
CA SER A 233 -0.44 9.49 9.48
C SER A 233 -0.54 9.85 7.99
N LEU A 234 0.58 9.89 7.26
CA LEU A 234 0.76 10.43 5.92
C LEU A 234 0.43 11.94 5.84
N GLU A 235 0.69 12.65 6.93
CA GLU A 235 0.48 14.09 7.07
C GLU A 235 1.83 14.81 7.17
N THR A 236 1.95 15.95 6.47
CA THR A 236 3.15 16.82 6.48
C THR A 236 3.04 17.97 7.46
N GLY A 237 1.82 18.24 7.95
CA GLY A 237 1.48 19.41 8.76
C GLY A 237 1.04 20.63 7.93
N ASP A 238 1.15 20.58 6.61
CA ASP A 238 0.54 21.55 5.70
C ASP A 238 -0.81 20.99 5.20
N ILE A 239 -1.89 21.62 5.64
CA ILE A 239 -3.25 21.13 5.38
C ILE A 239 -3.56 20.98 3.89
N GLN A 240 -3.12 21.93 3.05
CA GLN A 240 -3.42 21.87 1.61
C GLN A 240 -2.67 20.72 0.94
N ARG A 241 -1.42 20.52 1.33
CA ARG A 241 -0.60 19.39 0.89
C ARG A 241 -1.16 18.06 1.39
N ASP A 242 -1.60 18.01 2.65
CA ASP A 242 -2.16 16.81 3.26
C ASP A 242 -3.48 16.38 2.58
N ILE A 243 -4.34 17.34 2.21
CA ILE A 243 -5.55 17.06 1.42
C ILE A 243 -5.18 16.54 0.02
N PHE A 244 -4.18 17.15 -0.64
CA PHE A 244 -3.70 16.69 -1.95
C PHE A 244 -3.12 15.27 -1.85
N ASN A 245 -2.24 15.01 -0.88
CA ASN A 245 -1.65 13.69 -0.64
C ASN A 245 -2.72 12.64 -0.35
N LEU A 246 -3.70 12.96 0.49
CA LEU A 246 -4.83 12.08 0.78
C LEU A 246 -5.61 11.73 -0.50
N LYS A 247 -5.91 12.73 -1.33
CA LYS A 247 -6.60 12.51 -2.62
C LYS A 247 -5.81 11.57 -3.52
N THR A 248 -4.49 11.79 -3.64
CA THR A 248 -3.59 10.94 -4.45
C THR A 248 -3.56 9.51 -3.92
N THR A 249 -3.38 9.34 -2.61
CA THR A 249 -3.41 8.04 -1.94
C THR A 249 -4.72 7.29 -2.21
N LEU A 250 -5.85 7.99 -2.05
CA LEU A 250 -7.17 7.39 -2.26
C LEU A 250 -7.43 7.04 -3.73
N LYS A 251 -6.79 7.72 -4.68
CA LYS A 251 -6.87 7.32 -6.09
C LYS A 251 -6.22 5.96 -6.32
N TYR A 252 -5.03 5.71 -5.78
CA TYR A 252 -4.40 4.38 -5.84
C TYR A 252 -5.23 3.31 -5.13
N VAL A 253 -5.81 3.65 -3.97
CA VAL A 253 -6.73 2.75 -3.24
C VAL A 253 -7.94 2.38 -4.10
N GLU A 254 -8.55 3.37 -4.75
CA GLU A 254 -9.70 3.16 -5.62
C GLU A 254 -9.35 2.26 -6.81
N ASP A 255 -8.27 2.58 -7.52
CA ASP A 255 -7.80 1.80 -8.67
C ASP A 255 -7.51 0.34 -8.29
N PHE A 256 -6.95 0.12 -7.09
CA PHE A 256 -6.68 -1.21 -6.56
C PHE A 256 -7.95 -2.00 -6.19
N ILE A 257 -8.96 -1.32 -5.64
CA ILE A 257 -10.24 -1.96 -5.26
C ILE A 257 -11.07 -2.34 -6.50
N GLN A 258 -10.96 -1.57 -7.59
CA GLN A 258 -11.73 -1.79 -8.82
C GLN A 258 -11.29 -3.04 -9.59
N LYS A 259 -10.00 -3.34 -9.59
CA LYS A 259 -9.42 -4.51 -10.25
C LYS A 259 -9.60 -5.76 -9.39
#